data_0c5f749deb9023be43c6a48979f68f52
#
_entry.id   0c5f749deb9023be43c6a48979f68f52
#
_cell.length_a   1.000
_cell.length_b   1.000
_cell.length_c   1.000
_cell.angle_alpha   90.00
_cell.angle_beta   90.00
_cell.angle_gamma   90.00
#
_symmetry.space_group_name_H-M   'P 1'
#
loop_
_entity.id
_entity.type
_entity.pdbx_description
1 polymer ?
#
loop_
_entity_poly.entity_id
_entity_poly.type
_entity_poly.pdbx_seq_one_letter_code
_entity_poly.pdbx_strand_id
1 'polypeptide(L)'
;MTISDGGPYVNGGAEATERSILSLDDGDIYVCQDGPRDAPALLLIHGSASSARSWDPLVALLTGSHRVIRIDLLGHGRSAKPTDRGYEIPAQARRSGVVLDRLGVKRAIVVGHSSGGCSATALAEQRPELVTALALINTGPSLDAFIAPQSAAIAPSQWPPTDEQLRQFASTGFSRAGYQIPAELLDEVRAMTYHTLTTTMRATSDYLEQQALPGRLTALGKPLLVIFGEDDRRWRSSSAADYRTVPGAKVELLPGLGHSPILEDPPRTATPLLAFTAIHAAQAD
;
A
#
# COMPACT_ATOMS: atom_id res chain seq x y z
N MET A 1 43.33 21.44 31.86
CA MET A 1 43.19 19.98 31.70
C MET A 1 41.97 19.71 30.90
N THR A 2 42.16 19.52 29.63
CA THR A 2 41.15 19.36 28.57
C THR A 2 40.79 17.90 28.50
N ILE A 3 39.51 17.59 28.63
CA ILE A 3 38.96 16.27 28.40
C ILE A 3 38.47 16.23 26.94
N SER A 4 39.08 15.35 26.16
CA SER A 4 38.78 15.18 24.72
C SER A 4 37.46 14.48 24.50
N ASP A 5 36.73 15.04 23.61
CA ASP A 5 35.51 14.58 22.97
C ASP A 5 35.65 13.20 22.35
N GLY A 6 34.69 12.33 22.64
CA GLY A 6 34.43 11.12 21.89
C GLY A 6 33.73 11.48 20.58
N GLY A 7 34.42 11.27 19.47
CA GLY A 7 33.87 11.51 18.13
C GLY A 7 32.61 10.68 17.81
N PRO A 8 31.77 11.15 16.90
CA PRO A 8 30.51 10.47 16.54
C PRO A 8 30.82 9.19 15.79
N TYR A 9 30.14 8.12 16.19
CA TYR A 9 30.03 6.89 15.42
C TYR A 9 29.39 7.22 14.07
N VAL A 10 30.18 7.11 13.00
CA VAL A 10 29.69 7.18 11.62
C VAL A 10 28.96 5.87 11.32
N ASN A 11 27.66 5.83 11.54
CA ASN A 11 26.81 4.80 10.96
C ASN A 11 26.70 5.09 9.46
N GLY A 12 27.02 4.10 8.62
CA GLY A 12 26.90 4.17 7.17
C GLY A 12 25.52 4.68 6.74
N GLY A 13 25.53 5.79 5.98
CA GLY A 13 24.37 6.63 5.72
C GLY A 13 23.21 5.94 5.01
N ALA A 14 22.18 5.62 5.76
CA ALA A 14 20.85 5.62 5.20
C ALA A 14 20.46 7.09 4.98
N GLU A 15 20.27 7.52 3.75
CA GLU A 15 19.77 8.86 3.45
C GLU A 15 18.45 9.08 4.21
N ALA A 16 18.32 10.24 4.85
CA ALA A 16 17.14 10.56 5.63
C ALA A 16 15.91 10.60 4.72
N THR A 17 14.78 10.02 5.15
CA THR A 17 13.49 10.12 4.45
C THR A 17 13.16 11.57 4.12
N GLU A 18 13.05 11.90 2.84
CA GLU A 18 12.52 13.18 2.39
C GLU A 18 11.00 13.14 2.44
N ARG A 19 10.41 14.16 3.07
CA ARG A 19 8.95 14.30 3.22
C ARG A 19 8.50 15.59 2.61
N SER A 20 7.42 15.54 1.81
CA SER A 20 6.86 16.72 1.16
C SER A 20 5.33 16.63 1.08
N ILE A 21 4.71 17.78 0.85
CA ILE A 21 3.31 17.89 0.49
C ILE A 21 3.27 18.44 -0.93
N LEU A 22 2.63 17.72 -1.84
CA LEU A 22 2.41 18.17 -3.21
C LEU A 22 0.97 18.66 -3.34
N SER A 23 0.82 19.94 -3.66
CA SER A 23 -0.49 20.54 -3.89
C SER A 23 -0.99 20.14 -5.29
N LEU A 24 -2.11 19.42 -5.32
CA LEU A 24 -2.84 19.06 -6.53
C LEU A 24 -4.15 19.84 -6.57
N ASP A 25 -4.77 19.94 -7.74
CA ASP A 25 -6.00 20.71 -7.98
C ASP A 25 -7.18 20.24 -7.10
N ASP A 26 -7.16 18.98 -6.68
CA ASP A 26 -8.21 18.32 -5.92
C ASP A 26 -7.80 17.91 -4.49
N GLY A 27 -6.68 18.43 -4.01
CA GLY A 27 -6.22 18.28 -2.62
C GLY A 27 -4.75 17.93 -2.49
N ASP A 28 -4.17 18.29 -1.38
CA ASP A 28 -2.77 18.07 -1.06
C ASP A 28 -2.49 16.59 -0.83
N ILE A 29 -1.40 16.09 -1.39
CA ILE A 29 -0.92 14.70 -1.22
C ILE A 29 0.42 14.72 -0.48
N TYR A 30 0.47 13.98 0.63
CA TYR A 30 1.70 13.75 1.39
C TYR A 30 2.52 12.63 0.76
N VAL A 31 3.82 12.89 0.61
CA VAL A 31 4.77 12.00 -0.06
C VAL A 31 6.02 11.81 0.79
N CYS A 32 6.47 10.56 0.89
CA CYS A 32 7.78 10.20 1.42
C CYS A 32 8.64 9.63 0.30
N GLN A 33 9.92 9.96 0.27
CA GLN A 33 10.88 9.40 -0.64
C GLN A 33 12.12 8.94 0.12
N ASP A 34 12.58 7.74 -0.19
CA ASP A 34 13.70 7.07 0.46
C ASP A 34 14.58 6.42 -0.61
N GLY A 35 15.88 6.28 -0.32
CA GLY A 35 16.86 5.64 -1.22
C GLY A 35 17.34 6.53 -2.37
N PRO A 36 18.26 6.03 -3.21
CA PRO A 36 18.91 6.81 -4.26
C PRO A 36 17.92 7.31 -5.31
N ARG A 37 18.05 8.57 -5.71
CA ARG A 37 17.15 9.22 -6.66
C ARG A 37 17.24 8.69 -8.08
N ASP A 38 18.38 8.15 -8.45
CA ASP A 38 18.72 7.56 -9.74
C ASP A 38 18.45 6.05 -9.81
N ALA A 39 18.08 5.43 -8.68
CA ALA A 39 17.67 4.03 -8.67
C ALA A 39 16.25 3.84 -9.27
N PRO A 40 15.92 2.62 -9.75
CA PRO A 40 14.59 2.31 -10.26
C PRO A 40 13.48 2.67 -9.27
N ALA A 41 12.45 3.35 -9.75
CA ALA A 41 11.37 3.85 -8.90
C ALA A 41 10.40 2.73 -8.49
N LEU A 42 10.08 2.69 -7.20
CA LEU A 42 9.10 1.81 -6.58
C LEU A 42 8.05 2.66 -5.88
N LEU A 43 6.82 2.65 -6.39
CA LEU A 43 5.68 3.34 -5.75
C LEU A 43 4.95 2.36 -4.84
N LEU A 44 4.81 2.70 -3.56
CA LEU A 44 4.08 1.91 -2.57
C LEU A 44 2.76 2.61 -2.20
N ILE A 45 1.63 1.94 -2.45
CA ILE A 45 0.27 2.42 -2.21
C ILE A 45 -0.36 1.61 -1.08
N HIS A 46 -0.68 2.27 0.03
CA HIS A 46 -1.27 1.66 1.23
C HIS A 46 -2.73 1.26 1.03
N GLY A 47 -3.25 0.43 1.93
CA GLY A 47 -4.65 0.02 1.97
C GLY A 47 -5.58 1.01 2.69
N SER A 48 -6.87 0.67 2.75
CA SER A 48 -7.89 1.45 3.48
C SER A 48 -7.52 1.59 4.95
N ALA A 49 -7.84 2.75 5.54
CA ALA A 49 -7.59 3.07 6.94
C ALA A 49 -6.13 2.94 7.37
N SER A 50 -5.20 3.25 6.47
CA SER A 50 -3.76 3.19 6.65
C SER A 50 -3.08 4.43 6.05
N SER A 51 -1.75 4.46 6.00
CA SER A 51 -0.97 5.54 5.41
C SER A 51 0.37 5.03 4.87
N ALA A 52 1.19 5.93 4.34
CA ALA A 52 2.56 5.67 3.92
C ALA A 52 3.43 5.03 5.02
N ARG A 53 3.08 5.24 6.30
CA ARG A 53 3.79 4.67 7.47
C ARG A 53 3.69 3.16 7.55
N SER A 54 2.62 2.56 7.01
CA SER A 54 2.49 1.09 7.01
C SER A 54 3.62 0.38 6.26
N TRP A 55 4.36 1.13 5.44
CA TRP A 55 5.51 0.64 4.70
C TRP A 55 6.85 0.82 5.41
N ASP A 56 6.91 1.60 6.51
CA ASP A 56 8.16 1.93 7.21
C ASP A 56 9.04 0.69 7.50
N PRO A 57 8.50 -0.46 7.94
CA PRO A 57 9.33 -1.64 8.20
C PRO A 57 9.96 -2.26 6.95
N LEU A 58 9.37 -2.02 5.75
CA LEU A 58 9.91 -2.52 4.48
C LEU A 58 10.94 -1.57 3.87
N VAL A 59 10.88 -0.28 4.14
CA VAL A 59 11.70 0.74 3.47
C VAL A 59 13.18 0.41 3.54
N ALA A 60 13.70 0.11 4.73
CA ALA A 60 15.12 -0.21 4.92
C ALA A 60 15.59 -1.45 4.11
N LEU A 61 14.67 -2.34 3.76
CA LEU A 61 14.95 -3.54 2.96
C LEU A 61 14.95 -3.24 1.45
N LEU A 62 14.31 -2.14 1.02
CA LEU A 62 14.10 -1.79 -0.39
C LEU A 62 15.07 -0.70 -0.88
N THR A 63 15.49 0.21 0.00
CA THR A 63 16.28 1.40 -0.37
C THR A 63 17.70 1.10 -0.83
N GLY A 64 18.22 -0.10 -0.59
CA GLY A 64 19.52 -0.52 -1.12
C GLY A 64 19.57 -0.64 -2.64
N SER A 65 18.41 -0.76 -3.31
CA SER A 65 18.31 -0.97 -4.76
C SER A 65 17.21 -0.17 -5.45
N HIS A 66 16.40 0.59 -4.71
CA HIS A 66 15.26 1.31 -5.28
C HIS A 66 15.12 2.71 -4.71
N ARG A 67 14.64 3.64 -5.55
CA ARG A 67 14.01 4.88 -5.12
C ARG A 67 12.60 4.54 -4.65
N VAL A 68 12.38 4.49 -3.34
CA VAL A 68 11.10 4.12 -2.73
C VAL A 68 10.25 5.38 -2.55
N ILE A 69 9.10 5.42 -3.20
CA ILE A 69 8.12 6.51 -3.11
C ILE A 69 6.89 5.97 -2.41
N ARG A 70 6.47 6.62 -1.33
CA ARG A 70 5.28 6.28 -0.55
C ARG A 70 4.37 7.47 -0.50
N ILE A 71 3.08 7.27 -0.68
CA ILE A 71 2.08 8.35 -0.67
C ILE A 71 1.01 8.05 0.37
N ASP A 72 0.49 9.08 0.99
CA ASP A 72 -0.82 9.01 1.64
C ASP A 72 -1.87 9.29 0.57
N LEU A 73 -2.75 8.33 0.29
CA LEU A 73 -3.87 8.55 -0.61
C LEU A 73 -4.76 9.69 -0.08
N LEU A 74 -5.43 10.42 -0.96
CA LEU A 74 -6.38 11.46 -0.53
C LEU A 74 -7.37 10.86 0.48
N GLY A 75 -7.61 11.57 1.58
CA GLY A 75 -8.43 11.08 2.67
C GLY A 75 -7.67 10.35 3.78
N HIS A 76 -6.39 10.02 3.61
CA HIS A 76 -5.60 9.24 4.55
C HIS A 76 -4.40 10.03 5.09
N GLY A 77 -3.87 9.57 6.22
CA GLY A 77 -2.63 10.07 6.81
C GLY A 77 -2.60 11.59 6.90
N ARG A 78 -1.57 12.18 6.28
CA ARG A 78 -1.33 13.62 6.22
C ARG A 78 -1.85 14.29 4.95
N SER A 79 -2.40 13.52 4.01
CA SER A 79 -3.06 14.07 2.83
C SER A 79 -4.38 14.76 3.18
N ALA A 80 -4.84 15.64 2.30
CA ALA A 80 -6.09 16.35 2.47
C ALA A 80 -7.29 15.39 2.60
N LYS A 81 -8.32 15.82 3.34
CA LYS A 81 -9.54 15.03 3.61
C LYS A 81 -10.79 15.85 3.22
N PRO A 82 -10.96 16.20 1.92
CA PRO A 82 -12.11 16.97 1.47
C PRO A 82 -13.42 16.18 1.68
N THR A 83 -14.50 16.90 2.00
CA THR A 83 -15.83 16.32 2.20
C THR A 83 -16.71 16.40 0.95
N ASP A 84 -16.32 17.21 -0.02
CA ASP A 84 -17.05 17.53 -1.26
C ASP A 84 -16.53 16.76 -2.49
N ARG A 85 -15.59 15.83 -2.29
CA ARG A 85 -14.95 15.09 -3.37
C ARG A 85 -15.05 13.60 -3.11
N GLY A 86 -15.12 12.84 -4.21
CA GLY A 86 -15.08 11.39 -4.17
C GLY A 86 -13.67 10.83 -3.99
N TYR A 87 -13.63 9.64 -3.44
CA TYR A 87 -12.40 8.89 -3.20
C TYR A 87 -12.33 7.65 -4.10
N GLU A 88 -12.98 7.71 -5.27
CA GLU A 88 -13.05 6.62 -6.24
C GLU A 88 -11.65 6.12 -6.62
N ILE A 89 -11.52 4.82 -6.81
CA ILE A 89 -10.23 4.17 -7.13
C ILE A 89 -9.56 4.81 -8.37
N PRO A 90 -10.29 5.09 -9.48
CA PRO A 90 -9.66 5.76 -10.63
C PRO A 90 -9.17 7.19 -10.32
N ALA A 91 -9.83 7.90 -9.41
CA ALA A 91 -9.38 9.23 -9.00
C ALA A 91 -8.12 9.17 -8.13
N GLN A 92 -8.03 8.20 -7.21
CA GLN A 92 -6.82 7.96 -6.42
C GLN A 92 -5.63 7.57 -7.31
N ALA A 93 -5.89 6.71 -8.32
CA ALA A 93 -4.89 6.33 -9.31
C ALA A 93 -4.36 7.53 -10.10
N ARG A 94 -5.26 8.40 -10.60
CA ARG A 94 -4.86 9.64 -11.32
C ARG A 94 -3.96 10.53 -10.45
N ARG A 95 -4.30 10.73 -9.17
CA ARG A 95 -3.47 11.52 -8.23
C ARG A 95 -2.09 10.91 -8.05
N SER A 96 -2.03 9.59 -7.91
CA SER A 96 -0.76 8.85 -7.81
C SER A 96 0.11 9.05 -9.06
N GLY A 97 -0.49 9.05 -10.25
CA GLY A 97 0.19 9.34 -11.51
C GLY A 97 0.73 10.78 -11.54
N VAL A 98 -0.09 11.77 -11.14
CA VAL A 98 0.34 13.18 -11.05
C VAL A 98 1.49 13.35 -10.05
N VAL A 99 1.47 12.65 -8.92
CA VAL A 99 2.59 12.66 -7.95
C VAL A 99 3.87 12.17 -8.63
N LEU A 100 3.84 11.04 -9.35
CA LEU A 100 5.00 10.53 -10.05
C LEU A 100 5.52 11.51 -11.12
N ASP A 101 4.62 12.15 -11.87
CA ASP A 101 4.99 13.18 -12.86
C ASP A 101 5.71 14.37 -12.20
N ARG A 102 5.19 14.87 -11.05
CA ARG A 102 5.80 15.98 -10.28
C ARG A 102 7.16 15.61 -9.69
N LEU A 103 7.39 14.33 -9.40
CA LEU A 103 8.67 13.80 -8.93
C LEU A 103 9.64 13.48 -10.08
N GLY A 104 9.25 13.70 -11.33
CA GLY A 104 10.05 13.43 -12.53
C GLY A 104 10.20 11.93 -12.84
N VAL A 105 9.36 11.07 -12.23
CA VAL A 105 9.39 9.62 -12.48
C VAL A 105 8.70 9.33 -13.81
N LYS A 106 9.40 8.66 -14.71
CA LYS A 106 8.89 8.29 -16.03
C LYS A 106 8.36 6.86 -16.06
N ARG A 107 8.94 5.99 -15.26
CA ARG A 107 8.60 4.57 -15.16
C ARG A 107 8.74 4.11 -13.72
N ALA A 108 7.81 3.29 -13.24
CA ALA A 108 7.82 2.75 -11.88
C ALA A 108 7.25 1.33 -11.85
N ILE A 109 7.76 0.52 -10.93
CA ILE A 109 7.06 -0.65 -10.43
C ILE A 109 6.09 -0.17 -9.34
N VAL A 110 4.84 -0.60 -9.40
CA VAL A 110 3.82 -0.16 -8.44
C VAL A 110 3.40 -1.31 -7.54
N VAL A 111 3.49 -1.09 -6.24
CA VAL A 111 3.12 -2.05 -5.21
C VAL A 111 1.89 -1.54 -4.47
N GLY A 112 0.85 -2.33 -4.41
CA GLY A 112 -0.37 -2.00 -3.67
C GLY A 112 -0.65 -3.02 -2.57
N HIS A 113 -0.96 -2.54 -1.36
CA HIS A 113 -1.44 -3.37 -0.26
C HIS A 113 -2.96 -3.24 -0.13
N SER A 114 -3.67 -4.35 -0.03
CA SER A 114 -5.14 -4.37 0.16
C SER A 114 -5.85 -3.53 -0.92
N SER A 115 -6.70 -2.56 -0.56
CA SER A 115 -7.34 -1.63 -1.52
C SER A 115 -6.34 -0.81 -2.35
N GLY A 116 -5.10 -0.63 -1.86
CA GLY A 116 -4.03 -0.01 -2.63
C GLY A 116 -3.68 -0.77 -3.91
N GLY A 117 -3.92 -2.10 -3.93
CA GLY A 117 -3.79 -2.92 -5.15
C GLY A 117 -4.81 -2.57 -6.22
N CYS A 118 -6.04 -2.19 -5.84
CA CYS A 118 -7.03 -1.64 -6.78
C CYS A 118 -6.54 -0.32 -7.38
N SER A 119 -6.01 0.57 -6.55
CA SER A 119 -5.44 1.85 -7.01
C SER A 119 -4.22 1.66 -7.91
N ALA A 120 -3.35 0.67 -7.60
CA ALA A 120 -2.20 0.31 -8.43
C ALA A 120 -2.66 -0.23 -9.80
N THR A 121 -3.68 -1.08 -9.83
CA THR A 121 -4.26 -1.62 -11.07
C THR A 121 -4.86 -0.49 -11.92
N ALA A 122 -5.67 0.39 -11.31
CA ALA A 122 -6.26 1.54 -12.00
C ALA A 122 -5.21 2.53 -12.52
N LEU A 123 -4.07 2.69 -11.81
CA LEU A 123 -2.96 3.50 -12.30
C LEU A 123 -2.33 2.88 -13.55
N ALA A 124 -2.14 1.57 -13.57
CA ALA A 124 -1.63 0.88 -14.75
C ALA A 124 -2.61 0.93 -15.94
N GLU A 125 -3.93 0.90 -15.68
CA GLU A 125 -4.95 1.10 -16.72
C GLU A 125 -4.89 2.50 -17.34
N GLN A 126 -4.69 3.53 -16.53
CA GLN A 126 -4.66 4.92 -16.97
C GLN A 126 -3.31 5.32 -17.58
N ARG A 127 -2.22 4.75 -17.08
CA ARG A 127 -0.84 5.14 -17.42
C ARG A 127 0.02 3.88 -17.69
N PRO A 128 -0.31 3.09 -18.71
CA PRO A 128 0.40 1.85 -19.01
C PRO A 128 1.88 2.07 -19.35
N GLU A 129 2.26 3.24 -19.86
CA GLU A 129 3.63 3.62 -20.12
C GLU A 129 4.44 3.91 -18.82
N LEU A 130 3.77 4.41 -17.78
CA LEU A 130 4.37 4.76 -16.50
C LEU A 130 4.60 3.51 -15.62
N VAL A 131 3.64 2.56 -15.65
CA VAL A 131 3.70 1.36 -14.82
C VAL A 131 4.34 0.21 -15.58
N THR A 132 5.53 -0.22 -15.14
CA THR A 132 6.29 -1.29 -15.80
C THR A 132 5.93 -2.68 -15.30
N ALA A 133 5.59 -2.81 -14.02
CA ALA A 133 5.16 -4.05 -13.38
C ALA A 133 4.30 -3.76 -12.15
N LEU A 134 3.53 -4.75 -11.70
CA LEU A 134 2.65 -4.65 -10.54
C LEU A 134 2.99 -5.71 -9.49
N ALA A 135 2.95 -5.31 -8.21
CA ALA A 135 2.95 -6.24 -7.10
C ALA A 135 1.74 -5.97 -6.20
N LEU A 136 0.89 -6.96 -5.99
CA LEU A 136 -0.31 -6.87 -5.17
C LEU A 136 -0.12 -7.68 -3.90
N ILE A 137 -0.25 -7.03 -2.74
CA ILE A 137 -0.06 -7.67 -1.44
C ILE A 137 -1.41 -7.73 -0.73
N ASN A 138 -1.92 -8.93 -0.45
CA ASN A 138 -3.21 -9.16 0.21
C ASN A 138 -4.35 -8.32 -0.39
N THR A 139 -4.36 -8.22 -1.71
CA THR A 139 -5.44 -7.59 -2.49
C THR A 139 -6.41 -8.67 -2.94
N GLY A 140 -7.67 -8.61 -2.53
CA GLY A 140 -8.70 -9.56 -2.96
C GLY A 140 -8.96 -9.46 -4.47
N PRO A 141 -9.09 -10.57 -5.20
CA PRO A 141 -9.31 -10.56 -6.65
C PRO A 141 -10.71 -10.08 -7.05
N SER A 142 -11.70 -10.30 -6.19
CA SER A 142 -13.11 -9.96 -6.41
C SER A 142 -13.84 -9.81 -5.07
N LEU A 143 -15.05 -9.26 -5.08
CA LEU A 143 -15.86 -9.15 -3.86
C LEU A 143 -16.25 -10.50 -3.26
N ASP A 144 -16.41 -11.54 -4.07
CA ASP A 144 -16.72 -12.88 -3.59
C ASP A 144 -15.66 -13.44 -2.65
N ALA A 145 -14.43 -12.93 -2.75
CA ALA A 145 -13.34 -13.31 -1.87
C ALA A 145 -13.38 -12.61 -0.50
N PHE A 146 -14.20 -11.56 -0.36
CA PHE A 146 -14.28 -10.78 0.87
C PHE A 146 -14.89 -11.58 2.01
N ILE A 147 -14.26 -11.53 3.18
CA ILE A 147 -14.76 -12.12 4.41
C ILE A 147 -15.50 -11.03 5.18
N ALA A 148 -16.82 -11.16 5.28
CA ALA A 148 -17.63 -10.19 6.01
C ALA A 148 -17.16 -10.08 7.46
N PRO A 149 -16.99 -8.86 8.01
CA PRO A 149 -16.64 -8.66 9.41
C PRO A 149 -17.70 -9.27 10.34
N GLN A 150 -17.27 -9.97 11.40
CA GLN A 150 -18.18 -10.51 12.41
C GLN A 150 -18.65 -9.42 13.40
N SER A 151 -17.96 -8.28 13.45
CA SER A 151 -18.32 -7.15 14.29
C SER A 151 -19.29 -6.20 13.59
N ALA A 152 -20.17 -5.58 14.38
CA ALA A 152 -21.03 -4.51 13.86
C ALA A 152 -20.17 -3.36 13.30
N ALA A 153 -20.64 -2.76 12.20
CA ALA A 153 -20.03 -1.56 11.67
C ALA A 153 -20.13 -0.42 12.69
N ILE A 154 -19.08 0.40 12.79
CA ILE A 154 -19.09 1.61 13.61
C ILE A 154 -20.13 2.57 13.02
N ALA A 155 -21.12 2.97 13.79
CA ALA A 155 -22.14 3.91 13.35
C ALA A 155 -21.59 5.37 13.35
N PRO A 156 -22.18 6.29 12.55
CA PRO A 156 -21.76 7.70 12.54
C PRO A 156 -21.77 8.34 13.92
N SER A 157 -22.77 8.00 14.75
CA SER A 157 -22.92 8.50 16.13
C SER A 157 -21.87 7.97 17.11
N GLN A 158 -21.08 6.97 16.70
CA GLN A 158 -20.00 6.38 17.47
C GLN A 158 -18.61 6.89 17.00
N TRP A 159 -18.60 7.90 16.16
CA TRP A 159 -17.35 8.49 15.69
C TRP A 159 -16.95 9.71 16.54
N PRO A 160 -15.70 9.86 16.99
CA PRO A 160 -14.57 8.92 16.79
C PRO A 160 -14.72 7.62 17.59
N PRO A 161 -14.21 6.49 17.05
CA PRO A 161 -14.33 5.19 17.70
C PRO A 161 -13.50 5.10 18.98
N THR A 162 -13.96 4.23 19.91
CA THR A 162 -13.20 3.90 21.11
C THR A 162 -11.97 3.06 20.78
N ASP A 163 -11.02 2.98 21.72
CA ASP A 163 -9.83 2.14 21.58
C ASP A 163 -10.17 0.66 21.37
N GLU A 164 -11.21 0.17 22.02
CA GLU A 164 -11.69 -1.20 21.88
C GLU A 164 -12.23 -1.46 20.47
N GLN A 165 -13.07 -0.56 19.95
CA GLN A 165 -13.60 -0.64 18.58
C GLN A 165 -12.47 -0.58 17.55
N LEU A 166 -11.46 0.27 17.75
CA LEU A 166 -10.29 0.35 16.89
C LEU A 166 -9.47 -0.93 16.90
N ARG A 167 -9.18 -1.49 18.08
CA ARG A 167 -8.47 -2.77 18.20
C ARG A 167 -9.24 -3.90 17.54
N GLN A 168 -10.55 -3.94 17.72
CA GLN A 168 -11.41 -4.94 17.08
C GLN A 168 -11.38 -4.80 15.54
N PHE A 169 -11.51 -3.58 15.02
CA PHE A 169 -11.40 -3.30 13.59
C PHE A 169 -10.02 -3.69 13.04
N ALA A 170 -8.95 -3.33 13.73
CA ALA A 170 -7.59 -3.63 13.32
C ALA A 170 -7.24 -5.12 13.45
N SER A 171 -7.86 -5.85 14.39
CA SER A 171 -7.49 -7.24 14.72
C SER A 171 -7.57 -8.19 13.54
N THR A 172 -8.48 -7.96 12.58
CA THR A 172 -8.62 -8.77 11.36
C THR A 172 -7.48 -8.52 10.35
N GLY A 173 -6.69 -7.46 10.56
CA GLY A 173 -5.54 -7.13 9.74
C GLY A 173 -4.27 -7.92 10.08
N PHE A 174 -4.28 -8.70 11.18
CA PHE A 174 -3.10 -9.37 11.70
C PHE A 174 -3.45 -10.79 12.17
N SER A 175 -2.60 -11.75 11.86
CA SER A 175 -2.82 -13.15 12.26
C SER A 175 -1.55 -13.79 12.83
N ARG A 176 -0.38 -13.17 12.69
CA ARG A 176 0.87 -13.67 13.26
C ARG A 176 0.77 -13.77 14.77
N ALA A 177 1.06 -14.95 15.31
CA ALA A 177 1.03 -15.17 16.76
C ALA A 177 1.95 -14.18 17.51
N GLY A 178 1.41 -13.55 18.55
CA GLY A 178 2.16 -12.60 19.38
C GLY A 178 2.40 -11.21 18.75
N TYR A 179 1.89 -10.94 17.53
CA TYR A 179 2.02 -9.62 16.94
C TYR A 179 1.26 -8.56 17.76
N GLN A 180 1.97 -7.50 18.13
CA GLN A 180 1.39 -6.36 18.83
C GLN A 180 1.08 -5.26 17.82
N ILE A 181 -0.19 -4.88 17.69
CA ILE A 181 -0.61 -3.79 16.78
C ILE A 181 -0.07 -2.47 17.34
N PRO A 182 0.80 -1.75 16.60
CA PRO A 182 1.31 -0.46 17.05
C PRO A 182 0.18 0.55 17.28
N ALA A 183 0.30 1.35 18.35
CA ALA A 183 -0.71 2.37 18.69
C ALA A 183 -0.86 3.39 17.56
N GLU A 184 0.22 3.71 16.86
CA GLU A 184 0.26 4.65 15.76
C GLU A 184 -0.66 4.25 14.59
N LEU A 185 -0.85 2.94 14.36
CA LEU A 185 -1.79 2.46 13.33
C LEU A 185 -3.25 2.70 13.74
N LEU A 186 -3.54 2.60 15.03
CA LEU A 186 -4.88 2.92 15.57
C LEU A 186 -5.14 4.44 15.49
N ASP A 187 -4.13 5.25 15.74
CA ASP A 187 -4.21 6.70 15.64
C ASP A 187 -4.45 7.17 14.21
N GLU A 188 -3.93 6.47 13.21
CA GLU A 188 -4.22 6.76 11.80
C GLU A 188 -5.69 6.57 11.45
N VAL A 189 -6.31 5.50 11.92
CA VAL A 189 -7.77 5.29 11.75
C VAL A 189 -8.55 6.38 12.48
N ARG A 190 -8.14 6.73 13.71
CA ARG A 190 -8.78 7.79 14.52
C ARG A 190 -8.69 9.16 13.85
N ALA A 191 -7.61 9.43 13.13
CA ALA A 191 -7.40 10.70 12.42
C ALA A 191 -8.23 10.82 11.13
N MET A 192 -8.85 9.76 10.65
CA MET A 192 -9.80 9.82 9.53
C MET A 192 -11.13 10.42 9.99
N THR A 193 -11.92 10.94 9.04
CA THR A 193 -13.33 11.23 9.28
C THR A 193 -14.17 9.98 9.01
N TYR A 194 -15.35 9.89 9.61
CA TYR A 194 -16.30 8.81 9.29
C TYR A 194 -16.62 8.78 7.80
N HIS A 195 -16.84 9.95 7.19
CA HIS A 195 -17.10 10.09 5.76
C HIS A 195 -15.95 9.51 4.93
N THR A 196 -14.71 9.90 5.24
CA THR A 196 -13.54 9.41 4.49
C THR A 196 -13.41 7.90 4.59
N LEU A 197 -13.50 7.33 5.80
CA LEU A 197 -13.38 5.90 6.00
C LEU A 197 -14.42 5.13 5.18
N THR A 198 -15.68 5.49 5.31
CA THR A 198 -16.77 4.76 4.64
C THR A 198 -16.76 4.93 3.13
N THR A 199 -16.45 6.13 2.64
CA THR A 199 -16.41 6.41 1.21
C THR A 199 -15.24 5.72 0.52
N THR A 200 -14.06 5.68 1.14
CA THR A 200 -12.88 4.98 0.58
C THR A 200 -13.09 3.46 0.57
N MET A 201 -13.70 2.89 1.61
CA MET A 201 -14.03 1.46 1.64
C MET A 201 -15.04 1.11 0.55
N ARG A 202 -16.10 1.93 0.40
CA ARG A 202 -17.11 1.75 -0.64
C ARG A 202 -16.50 1.84 -2.05
N ALA A 203 -15.62 2.82 -2.28
CA ALA A 203 -14.96 2.99 -3.57
C ALA A 203 -14.19 1.73 -4.01
N THR A 204 -13.61 0.98 -3.07
CA THR A 204 -12.96 -0.30 -3.35
C THR A 204 -13.98 -1.36 -3.77
N SER A 205 -15.10 -1.46 -3.07
CA SER A 205 -16.19 -2.38 -3.43
C SER A 205 -16.76 -2.06 -4.81
N ASP A 206 -17.09 -0.78 -5.06
CA ASP A 206 -17.64 -0.31 -6.34
C ASP A 206 -16.69 -0.62 -7.53
N TYR A 207 -15.36 -0.52 -7.31
CA TYR A 207 -14.38 -0.85 -8.34
C TYR A 207 -14.31 -2.36 -8.65
N LEU A 208 -14.38 -3.21 -7.61
CA LEU A 208 -14.38 -4.66 -7.76
C LEU A 208 -15.70 -5.20 -8.31
N GLU A 209 -16.85 -4.54 -8.02
CA GLU A 209 -18.15 -4.86 -8.59
C GLU A 209 -18.19 -4.66 -10.11
N GLN A 210 -17.51 -3.63 -10.61
CA GLN A 210 -17.45 -3.38 -12.04
C GLN A 210 -16.74 -4.50 -12.80
N GLN A 211 -15.61 -4.97 -12.26
CA GLN A 211 -14.83 -6.05 -12.84
C GLN A 211 -13.81 -6.60 -11.84
N ALA A 212 -13.71 -7.91 -11.73
CA ALA A 212 -12.67 -8.59 -10.95
C ALA A 212 -11.25 -8.26 -11.47
N LEU A 213 -10.28 -8.18 -10.56
CA LEU A 213 -8.90 -7.79 -10.88
C LEU A 213 -8.20 -8.71 -11.89
N PRO A 214 -8.34 -10.06 -11.84
CA PRO A 214 -7.65 -10.91 -12.81
C PRO A 214 -7.99 -10.56 -14.27
N GLY A 215 -9.25 -10.21 -14.56
CA GLY A 215 -9.67 -9.78 -15.91
C GLY A 215 -9.00 -8.46 -16.34
N ARG A 216 -8.95 -7.47 -15.45
CA ARG A 216 -8.26 -6.18 -15.67
C ARG A 216 -6.77 -6.39 -15.90
N LEU A 217 -6.12 -7.18 -15.04
CA LEU A 217 -4.68 -7.44 -15.09
C LEU A 217 -4.27 -8.23 -16.34
N THR A 218 -5.13 -9.16 -16.79
CA THR A 218 -4.93 -9.87 -18.06
C THR A 218 -4.94 -8.91 -19.25
N ALA A 219 -5.88 -7.97 -19.27
CA ALA A 219 -5.95 -6.96 -20.31
C ALA A 219 -4.75 -6.01 -20.34
N LEU A 220 -4.16 -5.74 -19.17
CA LEU A 220 -2.96 -4.90 -19.04
C LEU A 220 -1.69 -5.57 -19.59
N GLY A 221 -1.58 -6.90 -19.51
CA GLY A 221 -0.41 -7.64 -19.99
C GLY A 221 0.91 -7.27 -19.29
N LYS A 222 0.86 -6.74 -18.07
CA LYS A 222 2.04 -6.36 -17.30
C LYS A 222 2.55 -7.51 -16.45
N PRO A 223 3.88 -7.59 -16.18
CA PRO A 223 4.40 -8.49 -15.17
C PRO A 223 3.67 -8.29 -13.85
N LEU A 224 3.26 -9.39 -13.22
CA LEU A 224 2.47 -9.38 -11.99
C LEU A 224 3.08 -10.31 -10.92
N LEU A 225 3.27 -9.76 -9.73
CA LEU A 225 3.50 -10.52 -8.51
C LEU A 225 2.29 -10.35 -7.59
N VAL A 226 1.82 -11.45 -7.02
CA VAL A 226 0.82 -11.44 -5.95
C VAL A 226 1.43 -12.10 -4.72
N ILE A 227 1.42 -11.40 -3.59
CA ILE A 227 1.85 -11.91 -2.29
C ILE A 227 0.61 -11.99 -1.40
N PHE A 228 0.39 -13.13 -0.76
CA PHE A 228 -0.79 -13.31 0.07
C PHE A 228 -0.46 -14.04 1.38
N GLY A 229 -0.84 -13.47 2.52
CA GLY A 229 -0.79 -14.17 3.80
C GLY A 229 -1.85 -15.27 3.84
N GLU A 230 -1.44 -16.49 4.17
CA GLU A 230 -2.37 -17.65 4.19
C GLU A 230 -3.45 -17.54 5.26
N ASP A 231 -3.16 -16.81 6.34
CA ASP A 231 -4.08 -16.61 7.46
C ASP A 231 -4.84 -15.26 7.36
N ASP A 232 -4.99 -14.71 6.15
CA ASP A 232 -5.75 -13.48 5.93
C ASP A 232 -7.20 -13.66 6.40
N ARG A 233 -7.69 -12.72 7.21
CA ARG A 233 -9.05 -12.73 7.77
C ARG A 233 -9.97 -11.68 7.14
N ARG A 234 -9.49 -10.97 6.11
CA ARG A 234 -10.26 -10.00 5.31
C ARG A 234 -10.60 -10.52 3.92
N TRP A 235 -9.71 -11.31 3.36
CA TRP A 235 -9.89 -11.98 2.07
C TRP A 235 -9.63 -13.46 2.22
N ARG A 236 -10.45 -14.31 1.61
CA ARG A 236 -10.16 -15.75 1.55
C ARG A 236 -8.81 -15.96 0.84
N SER A 237 -7.84 -16.46 1.56
CA SER A 237 -6.48 -16.65 1.02
C SER A 237 -6.43 -17.60 -0.17
N SER A 238 -7.36 -18.58 -0.24
CA SER A 238 -7.52 -19.45 -1.40
C SER A 238 -7.84 -18.71 -2.69
N SER A 239 -8.44 -17.52 -2.61
CA SER A 239 -8.74 -16.68 -3.77
C SER A 239 -7.50 -16.11 -4.47
N ALA A 240 -6.32 -16.14 -3.82
CA ALA A 240 -5.07 -15.82 -4.47
C ALA A 240 -4.82 -16.68 -5.72
N ALA A 241 -5.40 -17.89 -5.77
CA ALA A 241 -5.32 -18.77 -6.94
C ALA A 241 -5.97 -18.17 -8.19
N ASP A 242 -6.96 -17.27 -8.06
CA ASP A 242 -7.64 -16.63 -9.18
C ASP A 242 -6.68 -15.78 -10.02
N TYR A 243 -5.64 -15.23 -9.39
CA TYR A 243 -4.60 -14.48 -10.10
C TYR A 243 -3.73 -15.34 -11.01
N ARG A 244 -3.71 -16.69 -10.85
CA ARG A 244 -3.00 -17.60 -11.75
C ARG A 244 -3.62 -17.64 -13.15
N THR A 245 -4.83 -17.12 -13.33
CA THR A 245 -5.45 -16.93 -14.65
C THR A 245 -4.82 -15.80 -15.45
N VAL A 246 -4.07 -14.89 -14.79
CA VAL A 246 -3.32 -13.82 -15.45
C VAL A 246 -2.03 -14.41 -16.02
N PRO A 247 -1.78 -14.30 -17.34
CA PRO A 247 -0.59 -14.86 -17.96
C PRO A 247 0.72 -14.34 -17.34
N GLY A 248 1.58 -15.26 -16.92
CA GLY A 248 2.88 -14.92 -16.31
C GLY A 248 2.83 -14.41 -14.87
N ALA A 249 1.66 -14.39 -14.23
CA ALA A 249 1.55 -13.98 -12.83
C ALA A 249 2.31 -14.94 -11.91
N LYS A 250 3.05 -14.38 -10.96
CA LYS A 250 3.67 -15.11 -9.84
C LYS A 250 2.79 -14.93 -8.61
N VAL A 251 2.44 -16.03 -7.95
CA VAL A 251 1.62 -16.02 -6.74
C VAL A 251 2.40 -16.69 -5.61
N GLU A 252 2.73 -15.90 -4.60
CA GLU A 252 3.47 -16.30 -3.41
C GLU A 252 2.54 -16.28 -2.19
N LEU A 253 2.46 -17.39 -1.49
CA LEU A 253 1.72 -17.52 -0.25
C LEU A 253 2.68 -17.48 0.93
N LEU A 254 2.32 -16.74 1.98
CA LEU A 254 3.12 -16.57 3.18
C LEU A 254 2.44 -17.28 4.36
N PRO A 255 2.83 -18.52 4.70
CA PRO A 255 2.24 -19.27 5.80
C PRO A 255 2.39 -18.55 7.14
N GLY A 256 1.34 -18.55 7.98
CA GLY A 256 1.34 -17.97 9.31
C GLY A 256 1.25 -16.44 9.34
N LEU A 257 1.05 -15.78 8.19
CA LEU A 257 0.86 -14.33 8.09
C LEU A 257 -0.57 -14.00 7.66
N GLY A 258 -1.07 -12.90 8.19
CA GLY A 258 -2.42 -12.42 7.93
C GLY A 258 -2.51 -11.41 6.79
N HIS A 259 -3.45 -10.47 6.95
CA HIS A 259 -3.74 -9.45 5.94
C HIS A 259 -2.62 -8.43 5.77
N SER A 260 -1.77 -8.23 6.77
CA SER A 260 -0.73 -7.18 6.75
C SER A 260 0.69 -7.77 6.86
N PRO A 261 1.13 -8.63 5.93
CA PRO A 261 2.46 -9.25 5.99
C PRO A 261 3.58 -8.20 5.92
N ILE A 262 3.32 -7.03 5.33
CA ILE A 262 4.23 -5.88 5.29
C ILE A 262 4.61 -5.38 6.69
N LEU A 263 3.77 -5.65 7.70
CA LEU A 263 3.96 -5.29 9.10
C LEU A 263 4.29 -6.51 9.96
N GLU A 264 3.64 -7.65 9.69
CA GLU A 264 3.79 -8.87 10.48
C GLU A 264 5.16 -9.54 10.28
N ASP A 265 5.67 -9.55 9.05
CA ASP A 265 6.99 -10.11 8.72
C ASP A 265 7.59 -9.41 7.48
N PRO A 266 8.11 -8.19 7.64
CA PRO A 266 8.69 -7.42 6.54
C PRO A 266 9.78 -8.18 5.75
N PRO A 267 10.73 -8.91 6.37
CA PRO A 267 11.74 -9.65 5.62
C PRO A 267 11.17 -10.73 4.70
N ARG A 268 10.18 -11.52 5.18
CA ARG A 268 9.54 -12.54 4.36
C ARG A 268 8.72 -11.94 3.22
N THR A 269 8.13 -10.75 3.43
CA THR A 269 7.40 -10.02 2.40
C THR A 269 8.35 -9.38 1.39
N ALA A 270 9.48 -8.84 1.84
CA ALA A 270 10.48 -8.23 0.96
C ALA A 270 11.15 -9.23 0.02
N THR A 271 11.37 -10.46 0.45
CA THR A 271 12.11 -11.48 -0.33
C THR A 271 11.52 -11.70 -1.74
N PRO A 272 10.25 -12.09 -1.91
CA PRO A 272 9.66 -12.25 -3.24
C PRO A 272 9.53 -10.91 -3.99
N LEU A 273 9.30 -9.80 -3.28
CA LEU A 273 9.21 -8.47 -3.88
C LEU A 273 10.54 -8.06 -4.51
N LEU A 274 11.65 -8.20 -3.79
CA LEU A 274 12.99 -7.87 -4.29
C LEU A 274 13.40 -8.77 -5.46
N ALA A 275 13.11 -10.08 -5.37
CA ALA A 275 13.38 -11.00 -6.48
C ALA A 275 12.59 -10.62 -7.75
N PHE A 276 11.34 -10.18 -7.59
CA PHE A 276 10.51 -9.72 -8.70
C PHE A 276 11.00 -8.40 -9.27
N THR A 277 11.28 -7.41 -8.43
CA THR A 277 11.71 -6.08 -8.88
C THR A 277 13.08 -6.12 -9.55
N ALA A 278 14.01 -6.98 -9.10
CA ALA A 278 15.32 -7.14 -9.76
C ALA A 278 15.22 -7.58 -11.23
N ILE A 279 14.19 -8.38 -11.57
CA ILE A 279 13.96 -8.82 -12.95
C ILE A 279 13.37 -7.70 -13.81
N HIS A 280 12.50 -6.87 -13.23
CA HIS A 280 11.70 -5.89 -13.97
C HIS A 280 12.20 -4.45 -13.85
N ALA A 281 13.13 -4.16 -12.94
CA ALA A 281 13.76 -2.84 -12.81
C ALA A 281 14.64 -2.48 -14.03
N ALA A 282 15.35 -3.45 -14.58
CA ALA A 282 16.20 -3.26 -15.77
C ALA A 282 15.42 -2.90 -17.06
N GLN A 283 14.10 -2.99 -17.05
CA GLN A 283 13.24 -2.57 -18.16
C GLN A 283 12.77 -1.11 -18.02
N ALA A 284 13.26 -0.42 -16.97
CA ALA A 284 12.87 0.94 -16.63
C ALA A 284 13.79 2.04 -17.20
N ASP A 285 14.92 1.66 -17.83
CA ASP A 285 15.87 2.58 -18.52
C ASP A 285 15.50 2.85 -19.97
#